data_d6f1a3ae3445a4546405a25e6094f3c8
#
_entry.id   d6f1a3ae3445a4546405a25e6094f3c8
#
_cell.length_a   1.000
_cell.length_b   1.000
_cell.length_c   1.000
_cell.angle_alpha   90.00
_cell.angle_beta   90.00
_cell.angle_gamma   90.00
#
_symmetry.space_group_name_H-M   'P 1'
#
loop_
_entity.id
_entity.type
_entity.pdbx_description
1 polymer ?
#
loop_
_entity_poly.entity_id
_entity_poly.type
_entity_poly.pdbx_seq_one_letter_code
_entity_poly.pdbx_strand_id
1 'polypeptide(L)'
;VLNNRPALNEVRELFDRENPDGFFCFNDARSWPVYECAARKGLTVGRDISVVGVDNHRVIAETFSPQLTTVELPHYEMGYWAACKLVSMIENRSLDDVPMPKTNAPIPPLDSPIPAKIHCTLIEKESVVR
;
A
#
# COMPACT_ATOMS: atom_id res chain seq x y z
N VAL A 1 -11.32 -18.20 9.05
CA VAL A 1 -9.86 -18.40 9.05
C VAL A 1 -9.42 -18.51 7.61
N LEU A 2 -8.82 -17.46 7.06
CA LEU A 2 -8.23 -17.47 5.72
C LEU A 2 -7.11 -18.52 5.68
N ASN A 3 -7.24 -19.50 4.79
CA ASN A 3 -6.21 -20.51 4.59
C ASN A 3 -5.04 -19.87 3.81
N ASN A 4 -4.05 -19.36 4.53
CA ASN A 4 -2.85 -18.70 3.98
C ASN A 4 -1.78 -19.71 3.48
N ARG A 5 -2.03 -21.01 3.54
CA ARG A 5 -1.05 -22.05 3.15
C ARG A 5 -0.53 -21.92 1.72
N PRO A 6 -1.36 -21.63 0.69
CA PRO A 6 -0.86 -21.44 -0.68
C PRO A 6 0.13 -20.29 -0.78
N ALA A 7 -0.23 -19.12 -0.24
CA ALA A 7 0.63 -17.94 -0.26
C ALA A 7 1.95 -18.14 0.50
N LEU A 8 1.92 -18.88 1.62
CA LEU A 8 3.13 -19.22 2.38
C LEU A 8 4.06 -20.15 1.59
N ASN A 9 3.51 -21.12 0.86
CA ASN A 9 4.31 -22.02 0.03
C ASN A 9 4.95 -21.27 -1.15
N GLU A 10 4.20 -20.41 -1.82
CA GLU A 10 4.71 -19.57 -2.92
C GLU A 10 5.86 -18.67 -2.45
N VAL A 11 5.71 -18.01 -1.31
CA VAL A 11 6.76 -17.16 -0.74
C VAL A 11 7.99 -17.99 -0.36
N ARG A 12 7.80 -19.17 0.23
CA ARG A 12 8.91 -20.07 0.56
C ARG A 12 9.69 -20.50 -0.68
N GLU A 13 9.00 -20.87 -1.75
CA GLU A 13 9.61 -21.23 -3.04
C GLU A 13 10.39 -20.06 -3.64
N LEU A 14 9.87 -18.82 -3.53
CA LEU A 14 10.60 -17.62 -3.94
C LEU A 14 11.87 -17.41 -3.14
N PHE A 15 11.83 -17.55 -1.82
CA PHE A 15 13.02 -17.49 -0.98
C PHE A 15 14.08 -18.52 -1.37
N ASP A 16 13.64 -19.76 -1.62
CA ASP A 16 14.56 -20.87 -1.92
C ASP A 16 15.18 -20.75 -3.31
N ARG A 17 14.44 -20.20 -4.28
CA ARG A 17 14.89 -20.10 -5.66
C ARG A 17 15.67 -18.81 -5.95
N GLU A 18 15.19 -17.67 -5.45
CA GLU A 18 15.70 -16.36 -5.85
C GLU A 18 16.65 -15.75 -4.79
N ASN A 19 16.59 -16.21 -3.54
CA ASN A 19 17.33 -15.63 -2.39
C ASN A 19 17.25 -14.10 -2.36
N PRO A 20 16.04 -13.52 -2.30
CA PRO A 20 15.84 -12.08 -2.46
C PRO A 20 16.32 -11.29 -1.24
N ASP A 21 16.80 -10.06 -1.47
CA ASP A 21 17.15 -9.09 -0.42
C ASP A 21 15.93 -8.31 0.09
N GLY A 22 14.79 -8.40 -0.61
CA GLY A 22 13.56 -7.73 -0.20
C GLY A 22 12.31 -8.14 -0.97
N PHE A 23 11.16 -7.78 -0.42
CA PHE A 23 9.84 -8.01 -0.99
C PHE A 23 9.04 -6.72 -1.07
N PHE A 24 8.45 -6.47 -2.21
CA PHE A 24 7.39 -5.49 -2.37
C PHE A 24 6.05 -6.23 -2.48
N CYS A 25 5.19 -6.06 -1.48
CA CYS A 25 3.90 -6.72 -1.40
C CYS A 25 2.80 -5.79 -1.91
N PHE A 26 1.90 -6.30 -2.75
CA PHE A 26 0.86 -5.46 -3.35
C PHE A 26 -0.16 -4.92 -2.33
N ASN A 27 -0.23 -5.49 -1.12
CA ASN A 27 -0.90 -4.90 0.04
C ASN A 27 -0.27 -5.38 1.35
N ASP A 28 -0.59 -4.69 2.46
CA ASP A 28 -0.02 -4.97 3.78
C ASP A 28 -0.29 -6.40 4.27
N ALA A 29 -1.48 -6.94 3.99
CA ALA A 29 -1.83 -8.29 4.43
C ALA A 29 -0.98 -9.38 3.76
N ARG A 30 -0.47 -9.12 2.56
CA ARG A 30 0.41 -10.05 1.84
C ARG A 30 1.84 -10.08 2.39
N SER A 31 2.18 -9.19 3.29
CA SER A 31 3.47 -9.23 4.00
C SER A 31 3.52 -10.34 5.06
N TRP A 32 2.39 -10.84 5.58
CA TRP A 32 2.35 -11.92 6.58
C TRP A 32 3.15 -13.17 6.18
N PRO A 33 2.94 -13.78 5.00
CA PRO A 33 3.73 -14.93 4.58
C PRO A 33 5.23 -14.64 4.49
N VAL A 34 5.60 -13.41 4.13
CA VAL A 34 7.02 -13.02 4.03
C VAL A 34 7.66 -12.98 5.42
N TYR A 35 7.01 -12.32 6.41
CA TYR A 35 7.49 -12.28 7.78
C TYR A 35 7.59 -13.70 8.38
N GLU A 36 6.59 -14.53 8.15
CA GLU A 36 6.59 -15.90 8.63
C GLU A 36 7.72 -16.74 8.01
N CYS A 37 7.93 -16.64 6.69
CA CYS A 37 9.01 -17.34 6.01
C CYS A 37 10.39 -16.83 6.46
N ALA A 38 10.57 -15.51 6.60
CA ALA A 38 11.80 -14.93 7.09
C ALA A 38 12.14 -15.46 8.49
N ALA A 39 11.17 -15.41 9.41
CA ALA A 39 11.35 -15.94 10.77
C ALA A 39 11.72 -17.43 10.79
N ARG A 40 11.09 -18.27 9.96
CA ARG A 40 11.40 -19.70 9.83
C ARG A 40 12.81 -19.97 9.28
N LYS A 41 13.34 -19.04 8.48
CA LYS A 41 14.72 -19.10 7.95
C LYS A 41 15.74 -18.44 8.87
N GLY A 42 15.34 -17.92 10.02
CA GLY A 42 16.22 -17.21 10.95
C GLY A 42 16.63 -15.82 10.46
N LEU A 43 15.92 -15.26 9.46
CA LEU A 43 16.15 -13.92 8.95
C LEU A 43 15.30 -12.93 9.74
N THR A 44 15.85 -11.74 10.01
CA THR A 44 15.17 -10.63 10.67
C THR A 44 14.78 -9.59 9.63
N VAL A 45 13.48 -9.34 9.50
CA VAL A 45 12.97 -8.23 8.66
C VAL A 45 13.51 -6.90 9.19
N GLY A 46 13.88 -5.99 8.28
CA GLY A 46 14.49 -4.71 8.63
C GLY A 46 15.99 -4.76 8.95
N ARG A 47 16.57 -5.97 9.07
CA ARG A 47 18.01 -6.16 9.24
C ARG A 47 18.62 -7.01 8.13
N ASP A 48 18.06 -8.18 7.89
CA ASP A 48 18.59 -9.15 6.92
C ASP A 48 17.80 -9.13 5.60
N ILE A 49 16.56 -8.67 5.63
CA ILE A 49 15.66 -8.58 4.48
C ILE A 49 14.71 -7.38 4.62
N SER A 50 14.44 -6.72 3.51
CA SER A 50 13.49 -5.59 3.45
C SER A 50 12.09 -6.04 3.03
N VAL A 51 11.05 -5.45 3.64
CA VAL A 51 9.66 -5.70 3.25
C VAL A 51 8.90 -4.38 3.17
N VAL A 52 8.22 -4.15 2.05
CA VAL A 52 7.36 -2.98 1.84
C VAL A 52 5.97 -3.43 1.44
N GLY A 53 4.95 -2.89 2.09
CA GLY A 53 3.54 -3.11 1.77
C GLY A 53 2.90 -1.95 1.01
N VAL A 54 1.59 -2.06 0.81
CA VAL A 54 0.72 -1.02 0.23
C VAL A 54 -0.58 -1.02 1.01
N ASP A 55 -1.21 0.11 1.16
CA ASP A 55 -2.47 0.50 1.79
C ASP A 55 -2.29 1.34 3.06
N ASN A 56 -1.23 1.17 3.83
CA ASN A 56 -1.05 1.70 5.18
C ASN A 56 -2.26 1.37 6.09
N HIS A 57 -2.72 0.13 6.02
CA HIS A 57 -3.78 -0.35 6.91
C HIS A 57 -3.22 -0.47 8.32
N ARG A 58 -3.46 0.54 9.16
CA ARG A 58 -2.81 0.69 10.49
C ARG A 58 -2.89 -0.57 11.34
N VAL A 59 -4.07 -1.20 11.41
CA VAL A 59 -4.27 -2.43 12.20
C VAL A 59 -3.35 -3.56 11.71
N ILE A 60 -2.96 -3.57 10.44
CA ILE A 60 -2.05 -4.58 9.88
C ILE A 60 -0.61 -4.10 9.99
N ALA A 61 -0.30 -2.94 9.41
CA ALA A 61 1.07 -2.45 9.29
C ALA A 61 1.76 -2.20 10.65
N GLU A 62 1.00 -1.78 11.67
CA GLU A 62 1.51 -1.50 13.02
C GLU A 62 1.55 -2.73 13.93
N THR A 63 0.89 -3.85 13.56
CA THR A 63 0.95 -5.11 14.32
C THR A 63 2.11 -5.99 13.95
N PHE A 64 2.80 -5.73 12.85
CA PHE A 64 4.04 -6.41 12.53
C PHE A 64 5.18 -6.02 13.51
N SER A 65 6.08 -6.94 13.75
CA SER A 65 7.32 -6.68 14.49
C SER A 65 8.50 -7.24 13.68
N PRO A 66 9.33 -6.36 13.14
CA PRO A 66 9.27 -4.89 13.12
C PRO A 66 8.07 -4.36 12.33
N GLN A 67 7.66 -3.09 12.60
CA GLN A 67 6.52 -2.47 11.93
C GLN A 67 6.76 -2.33 10.42
N LEU A 68 5.72 -2.57 9.62
CA LEU A 68 5.78 -2.63 8.16
C LEU A 68 5.83 -1.23 7.55
N THR A 69 6.89 -0.91 6.83
CA THR A 69 6.97 0.20 5.88
C THR A 69 5.97 -0.05 4.74
N THR A 70 5.17 0.95 4.40
CA THR A 70 4.06 0.76 3.45
C THR A 70 3.78 2.03 2.66
N VAL A 71 3.22 1.87 1.47
CA VAL A 71 2.73 2.98 0.65
C VAL A 71 1.29 3.29 1.05
N GLU A 72 1.04 4.50 1.54
CA GLU A 72 -0.30 4.95 1.87
C GLU A 72 -1.09 5.30 0.60
N LEU A 73 -2.26 4.67 0.43
CA LEU A 73 -3.20 5.01 -0.61
C LEU A 73 -4.20 6.05 -0.07
N PRO A 74 -4.34 7.23 -0.71
CA PRO A 74 -5.28 8.25 -0.28
C PRO A 74 -6.71 7.90 -0.70
N HIS A 75 -7.30 6.86 -0.10
CA HIS A 75 -8.60 6.29 -0.49
C HIS A 75 -9.74 7.30 -0.43
N TYR A 76 -9.75 8.14 0.62
CA TYR A 76 -10.76 9.18 0.76
C TYR A 76 -10.69 10.19 -0.38
N GLU A 77 -9.50 10.70 -0.66
CA GLU A 77 -9.24 11.67 -1.72
C GLU A 77 -9.56 11.11 -3.10
N MET A 78 -9.17 9.87 -3.35
CA MET A 78 -9.47 9.17 -4.59
C MET A 78 -10.99 9.02 -4.80
N GLY A 79 -11.70 8.57 -3.76
CA GLY A 79 -13.15 8.39 -3.79
C GLY A 79 -13.88 9.73 -3.96
N TYR A 80 -13.48 10.74 -3.22
CA TYR A 80 -14.05 12.08 -3.31
C TYR A 80 -13.88 12.68 -4.70
N TRP A 81 -12.63 12.65 -5.22
CA TRP A 81 -12.34 13.17 -6.57
C TRP A 81 -13.15 12.43 -7.64
N ALA A 82 -13.20 11.10 -7.57
CA ALA A 82 -13.93 10.29 -8.54
C ALA A 82 -15.43 10.59 -8.53
N ALA A 83 -16.03 10.74 -7.34
CA ALA A 83 -17.44 11.12 -7.20
C ALA A 83 -17.73 12.51 -7.79
N CYS A 84 -16.93 13.52 -7.43
CA CYS A 84 -17.06 14.87 -7.97
C CYS A 84 -16.89 14.89 -9.50
N LYS A 85 -15.87 14.18 -10.02
CA LYS A 85 -15.63 14.08 -11.46
C LYS A 85 -16.83 13.47 -12.19
N LEU A 86 -17.38 12.39 -11.64
CA LEU A 86 -18.55 11.72 -12.22
C LEU A 86 -19.77 12.63 -12.26
N VAL A 87 -20.07 13.35 -11.15
CA VAL A 87 -21.17 14.31 -11.09
C VAL A 87 -20.97 15.44 -12.09
N SER A 88 -19.77 16.01 -12.18
CA SER A 88 -19.42 17.03 -13.17
C SER A 88 -19.69 16.57 -14.61
N MET A 89 -19.35 15.31 -14.91
CA MET A 89 -19.57 14.72 -16.24
C MET A 89 -21.07 14.50 -16.53
N ILE A 90 -21.83 14.01 -15.55
CA ILE A 90 -23.28 13.74 -15.70
C ILE A 90 -24.06 15.03 -15.87
N GLU A 91 -23.75 16.03 -15.03
CA GLU A 91 -24.46 17.31 -15.01
C GLU A 91 -23.93 18.30 -16.04
N ASN A 92 -22.83 17.96 -16.72
CA ASN A 92 -22.14 18.83 -17.68
C ASN A 92 -21.89 20.24 -17.13
N ARG A 93 -21.45 20.30 -15.85
CA ARG A 93 -21.12 21.57 -15.17
C ARG A 93 -19.80 21.50 -14.42
N SER A 94 -19.16 22.67 -14.24
CA SER A 94 -18.04 22.77 -13.31
C SER A 94 -18.52 22.59 -11.86
N LEU A 95 -17.65 22.02 -11.02
CA LEU A 95 -17.83 21.89 -9.57
C LEU A 95 -16.82 22.75 -8.81
N ASP A 96 -16.45 23.91 -9.35
CA ASP A 96 -15.47 24.83 -8.74
C ASP A 96 -15.95 25.39 -7.38
N ASP A 97 -17.26 25.35 -7.15
CA ASP A 97 -17.93 25.72 -5.90
C ASP A 97 -17.93 24.62 -4.83
N VAL A 98 -17.56 23.40 -5.21
CA VAL A 98 -17.49 22.28 -4.27
C VAL A 98 -16.16 22.31 -3.50
N PRO A 99 -16.19 22.44 -2.16
CA PRO A 99 -14.98 22.50 -1.39
C PRO A 99 -14.20 21.19 -1.47
N MET A 100 -12.99 21.24 -1.97
CA MET A 100 -12.10 20.09 -1.97
C MET A 100 -11.62 19.80 -0.54
N PRO A 101 -11.48 18.52 -0.14
CA PRO A 101 -11.01 18.16 1.18
C PRO A 101 -9.59 18.68 1.40
N LYS A 102 -9.30 19.17 2.59
CA LYS A 102 -7.94 19.48 3.01
C LYS A 102 -7.24 18.15 3.31
N THR A 103 -6.32 17.77 2.46
CA THR A 103 -5.59 16.51 2.55
C THR A 103 -4.10 16.73 2.42
N ASN A 104 -3.32 15.76 2.92
CA ASN A 104 -1.86 15.79 2.77
C ASN A 104 -1.41 15.37 1.36
N ALA A 105 -2.27 14.65 0.62
CA ALA A 105 -2.00 14.23 -0.74
C ALA A 105 -2.55 15.28 -1.72
N PRO A 106 -1.73 15.76 -2.68
CA PRO A 106 -2.22 16.67 -3.72
C PRO A 106 -3.30 15.97 -4.56
N ILE A 107 -4.46 16.59 -4.65
CA ILE A 107 -5.58 16.12 -5.47
C ILE A 107 -5.52 16.84 -6.82
N PRO A 108 -5.63 16.13 -7.95
CA PRO A 108 -5.64 16.77 -9.26
C PRO A 108 -6.91 17.64 -9.43
N PRO A 109 -6.84 18.73 -10.21
CA PRO A 109 -8.02 19.52 -10.55
C PRO A 109 -9.12 18.67 -11.19
N LEU A 110 -10.40 19.03 -11.00
CA LEU A 110 -11.52 18.25 -11.53
C LEU A 110 -11.62 18.29 -13.06
N ASP A 111 -11.01 19.26 -13.72
CA ASP A 111 -10.89 19.33 -15.18
C ASP A 111 -9.79 18.44 -15.76
N SER A 112 -8.95 17.84 -14.89
CA SER A 112 -7.90 16.94 -15.32
C SER A 112 -8.42 15.82 -16.23
N PRO A 113 -7.65 15.41 -17.26
CA PRO A 113 -8.02 14.32 -18.13
C PRO A 113 -8.06 12.98 -17.39
N ILE A 114 -8.84 12.03 -17.90
CA ILE A 114 -8.89 10.67 -17.39
C ILE A 114 -7.92 9.80 -18.22
N PRO A 115 -7.07 8.96 -17.57
CA PRO A 115 -6.97 8.72 -16.13
C PRO A 115 -6.19 9.82 -15.38
N ALA A 116 -6.75 10.30 -14.26
CA ALA A 116 -6.04 11.16 -13.34
C ALA A 116 -5.23 10.34 -12.32
N LYS A 117 -4.10 10.90 -11.85
CA LYS A 117 -3.21 10.25 -10.88
C LYS A 117 -3.17 11.05 -9.59
N ILE A 118 -3.29 10.35 -8.46
CA ILE A 118 -3.12 10.92 -7.12
C ILE A 118 -1.81 10.36 -6.54
N HIS A 119 -1.03 11.22 -5.90
CA HIS A 119 0.22 10.82 -5.26
C HIS A 119 -0.07 9.94 -4.04
N CYS A 120 0.68 8.83 -3.96
CA CYS A 120 0.75 7.99 -2.79
C CYS A 120 2.00 8.34 -1.97
N THR A 121 1.92 8.23 -0.65
CA THR A 121 3.03 8.58 0.25
C THR A 121 3.66 7.31 0.82
N LEU A 122 4.99 7.22 0.79
CA LEU A 122 5.71 6.17 1.50
C LEU A 122 5.73 6.50 2.99
N ILE A 123 5.21 5.60 3.81
CA ILE A 123 5.26 5.66 5.28
C ILE A 123 6.37 4.72 5.74
N GLU A 124 7.53 5.31 5.97
CA GLU A 124 8.69 4.57 6.45
C GLU A 124 8.51 4.15 7.91
N LYS A 125 8.76 2.87 8.18
CA LYS A 125 8.81 2.25 9.50
C LYS A 125 10.08 1.41 9.62
N GLU A 126 10.00 0.23 10.22
CA GLU A 126 11.19 -0.53 10.65
C GLU A 126 11.54 -1.71 9.71
N SER A 127 10.70 -2.00 8.71
CA SER A 127 10.83 -3.23 7.90
C SER A 127 11.78 -3.12 6.71
N VAL A 128 12.51 -2.03 6.57
CA VAL A 128 13.49 -1.81 5.49
C VAL A 128 14.89 -1.72 6.08
N VAL A 129 15.81 -2.46 5.48
CA VAL A 129 17.25 -2.42 5.82
C VAL A 129 17.80 -1.03 5.47
N ARG A 130 18.53 -0.41 6.42
CA ARG A 130 19.17 0.90 6.25
C ARG A 130 20.67 0.75 6.15
#